data_e78c68a76a41468b6a123938bc3ffc58
#
_entry.id   e78c68a76a41468b6a123938bc3ffc58
#
_cell.length_a   1.000
_cell.length_b   1.000
_cell.length_c   1.000
_cell.angle_alpha   90.00
_cell.angle_beta   90.00
_cell.angle_gamma   90.00
#
_symmetry.space_group_name_H-M   'P 1'
#
loop_
_entity.id
_entity.type
_entity.pdbx_description
1 polymer ?
#
loop_
_entity_poly.entity_id
_entity_poly.type
_entity_poly.pdbx_seq_one_letter_code
_entity_poly.pdbx_strand_id
1 'polypeptide(L)'
;EGHASRFRVVGDPTESALIIAAVKGGADHDRLDRAYPRINEIPFDSDRKRMTTLHRVVDPSPGDTSPFTDSRHREWIVAATKGAPDIVLELCTHVQRMDDTRVPLTPEMRRQILETNSRMAEQALRVLGVAYRVDREPPAEVTPESVERDLTFVGLFGMIDPGRPEVPPAIQTARRAGIRTVMITGD
;
A
#
# COMPACT_ATOMS: atom_id res chain seq x y z
N GLU A 1 -12.34 -6.34 29.15
CA GLU A 1 -12.30 -7.53 28.27
C GLU A 1 -12.86 -7.15 26.92
N GLY A 2 -11.97 -6.63 26.04
CA GLY A 2 -12.33 -6.20 24.69
C GLY A 2 -12.31 -7.41 23.76
N HIS A 3 -13.43 -7.72 23.14
CA HIS A 3 -13.52 -8.66 22.03
C HIS A 3 -12.71 -8.10 20.85
N ALA A 4 -11.46 -8.55 20.72
CA ALA A 4 -10.75 -8.41 19.47
C ALA A 4 -11.46 -9.27 18.43
N SER A 5 -12.26 -8.67 17.55
CA SER A 5 -12.83 -9.33 16.40
C SER A 5 -11.66 -9.87 15.57
N ARG A 6 -11.48 -11.20 15.56
CA ARG A 6 -10.49 -11.89 14.74
C ARG A 6 -10.93 -11.79 13.29
N PHE A 7 -10.40 -10.84 12.58
CA PHE A 7 -10.55 -10.81 11.12
C PHE A 7 -9.86 -12.05 10.55
N ARG A 8 -10.63 -12.90 9.88
CA ARG A 8 -10.05 -13.97 9.06
C ARG A 8 -9.93 -13.43 7.64
N VAL A 9 -8.73 -13.05 7.28
CA VAL A 9 -8.44 -12.63 5.91
C VAL A 9 -8.07 -13.86 5.09
N VAL A 10 -8.67 -14.01 3.91
CA VAL A 10 -8.39 -15.08 2.96
C VAL A 10 -7.88 -14.41 1.69
N GLY A 11 -6.64 -14.71 1.27
CA GLY A 11 -6.02 -14.11 0.10
C GLY A 11 -4.52 -13.90 0.27
N ASP A 12 -3.95 -13.08 -0.58
CA ASP A 12 -2.52 -12.71 -0.51
C ASP A 12 -2.22 -11.98 0.81
N PRO A 13 -1.16 -12.40 1.54
CA PRO A 13 -0.80 -11.78 2.83
C PRO A 13 -0.49 -10.28 2.72
N THR A 14 0.05 -9.81 1.60
CA THR A 14 0.36 -8.40 1.36
C THR A 14 -0.91 -7.56 1.24
N GLU A 15 -1.88 -8.04 0.45
CA GLU A 15 -3.20 -7.41 0.32
C GLU A 15 -3.92 -7.35 1.67
N SER A 16 -3.88 -8.46 2.39
CA SER A 16 -4.46 -8.61 3.71
C SER A 16 -3.88 -7.60 4.72
N ALA A 17 -2.56 -7.40 4.70
CA ALA A 17 -1.89 -6.46 5.58
C ALA A 17 -2.31 -5.01 5.31
N LEU A 18 -2.50 -4.63 4.05
CA LEU A 18 -2.98 -3.30 3.66
C LEU A 18 -4.41 -3.04 4.13
N ILE A 19 -5.31 -4.02 3.96
CA ILE A 19 -6.70 -3.92 4.44
C ILE A 19 -6.72 -3.77 5.97
N ILE A 20 -5.94 -4.57 6.69
CA ILE A 20 -5.85 -4.48 8.16
C ILE A 20 -5.31 -3.11 8.58
N ALA A 21 -4.31 -2.57 7.89
CA ALA A 21 -3.76 -1.25 8.17
C ALA A 21 -4.81 -0.15 7.94
N ALA A 22 -5.56 -0.23 6.84
CA ALA A 22 -6.65 0.71 6.54
C ALA A 22 -7.74 0.69 7.63
N VAL A 23 -8.20 -0.50 8.03
CA VAL A 23 -9.20 -0.66 9.11
C VAL A 23 -8.68 -0.11 10.44
N LYS A 24 -7.41 -0.36 10.79
CA LYS A 24 -6.78 0.25 11.98
C LYS A 24 -6.69 1.77 11.89
N GLY A 25 -6.56 2.32 10.69
CA GLY A 25 -6.63 3.76 10.41
C GLY A 25 -8.04 4.34 10.40
N GLY A 26 -9.06 3.53 10.68
CA GLY A 26 -10.46 3.96 10.74
C GLY A 26 -11.21 3.86 9.41
N ALA A 27 -10.63 3.22 8.39
CA ALA A 27 -11.31 3.02 7.12
C ALA A 27 -12.45 1.99 7.24
N ASP A 28 -13.62 2.34 6.77
CA ASP A 28 -14.74 1.43 6.56
C ASP A 28 -14.65 0.86 5.14
N HIS A 29 -14.17 -0.38 5.03
CA HIS A 29 -13.97 -1.06 3.76
C HIS A 29 -15.26 -1.11 2.91
N ASP A 30 -16.37 -1.52 3.50
CA ASP A 30 -17.64 -1.68 2.79
C ASP A 30 -18.19 -0.32 2.30
N ARG A 31 -17.98 0.73 3.10
CA ARG A 31 -18.32 2.10 2.71
C ARG A 31 -17.45 2.57 1.55
N LEU A 32 -16.13 2.39 1.66
CA LEU A 32 -15.17 2.83 0.64
C LEU A 32 -15.39 2.08 -0.68
N ASP A 33 -15.66 0.78 -0.64
CA ASP A 33 -15.89 -0.02 -1.85
C ASP A 33 -17.14 0.44 -2.62
N ARG A 34 -18.18 0.85 -1.89
CA ARG A 34 -19.39 1.43 -2.50
C ARG A 34 -19.14 2.86 -3.02
N ALA A 35 -18.40 3.67 -2.29
CA ALA A 35 -18.16 5.07 -2.63
C ALA A 35 -17.13 5.24 -3.77
N TYR A 36 -16.20 4.29 -3.89
CA TYR A 36 -15.09 4.29 -4.83
C TYR A 36 -14.96 2.95 -5.53
N PRO A 37 -15.99 2.46 -6.25
CA PRO A 37 -15.95 1.16 -6.91
C PRO A 37 -14.79 1.06 -7.90
N ARG A 38 -14.13 -0.09 -7.88
CA ARG A 38 -13.08 -0.39 -8.86
C ARG A 38 -13.71 -0.61 -10.24
N ILE A 39 -13.19 0.09 -11.23
CA ILE A 39 -13.67 0.04 -12.62
C ILE A 39 -12.68 -0.65 -13.55
N ASN A 40 -11.40 -0.68 -13.20
CA ASN A 40 -10.35 -1.35 -13.99
C ASN A 40 -9.11 -1.62 -13.14
N GLU A 41 -8.18 -2.42 -13.67
CA GLU A 41 -6.88 -2.64 -13.05
C GLU A 41 -5.78 -2.96 -14.08
N ILE A 42 -4.56 -2.62 -13.71
CA ILE A 42 -3.34 -3.12 -14.32
C ILE A 42 -2.74 -4.06 -13.28
N PRO A 43 -2.78 -5.40 -13.50
CA PRO A 43 -2.35 -6.38 -12.52
C PRO A 43 -0.88 -6.22 -12.13
N PHE A 44 -0.50 -6.82 -11.00
CA PHE A 44 0.90 -6.89 -10.60
C PHE A 44 1.72 -7.63 -11.66
N ASP A 45 2.86 -7.07 -11.94
CA ASP A 45 3.85 -7.63 -12.84
C ASP A 45 5.22 -7.59 -12.17
N SER A 46 5.95 -8.71 -12.17
CA SER A 46 7.24 -8.86 -11.48
C SER A 46 8.36 -8.02 -12.09
N ASP A 47 8.30 -7.73 -13.38
CA ASP A 47 9.30 -6.88 -14.05
C ASP A 47 9.02 -5.40 -13.76
N ARG A 48 7.74 -5.01 -13.75
CA ARG A 48 7.30 -3.67 -13.38
C ARG A 48 7.29 -3.42 -11.87
N LYS A 49 7.19 -4.49 -11.03
CA LYS A 49 7.17 -4.48 -9.56
C LYS A 49 6.08 -3.58 -8.96
N ARG A 50 4.96 -3.43 -9.65
CA ARG A 50 3.84 -2.60 -9.24
C ARG A 50 2.52 -3.06 -9.86
N MET A 51 1.43 -2.60 -9.27
CA MET A 51 0.08 -2.72 -9.82
C MET A 51 -0.69 -1.42 -9.64
N THR A 52 -1.72 -1.23 -10.43
CA THR A 52 -2.58 -0.04 -10.36
C THR A 52 -4.04 -0.45 -10.48
N THR A 53 -4.89 0.06 -9.60
CA THR A 53 -6.34 -0.08 -9.68
C THR A 53 -6.97 1.27 -10.01
N LEU A 54 -8.01 1.27 -10.83
CA LEU A 54 -8.77 2.46 -11.17
C LEU A 54 -10.13 2.41 -10.47
N HIS A 55 -10.46 3.51 -9.82
CA HIS A 55 -11.70 3.65 -9.06
C HIS A 55 -12.46 4.89 -9.55
N ARG A 56 -13.79 4.80 -9.59
CA ARG A 56 -14.65 5.94 -9.84
C ARG A 56 -15.14 6.52 -8.51
N VAL A 57 -15.08 7.82 -8.35
CA VAL A 57 -15.65 8.51 -7.18
C VAL A 57 -17.15 8.66 -7.40
N VAL A 58 -17.97 7.82 -6.74
CA VAL A 58 -19.42 7.80 -6.95
C VAL A 58 -20.16 8.56 -5.85
N ASP A 59 -19.83 8.28 -4.59
CA ASP A 59 -20.53 8.82 -3.43
C ASP A 59 -19.55 9.28 -2.34
N PRO A 60 -18.74 10.34 -2.63
CA PRO A 60 -17.78 10.85 -1.67
C PRO A 60 -18.48 11.51 -0.47
N SER A 61 -17.95 11.28 0.73
CA SER A 61 -18.48 11.84 1.98
C SER A 61 -17.36 12.41 2.85
N PRO A 62 -17.57 13.53 3.55
CA PRO A 62 -16.58 14.10 4.47
C PRO A 62 -16.13 13.14 5.60
N GLY A 63 -16.92 12.09 5.88
CA GLY A 63 -16.55 11.04 6.83
C GLY A 63 -15.69 9.90 6.27
N ASP A 64 -15.44 9.88 4.97
CA ASP A 64 -14.61 8.84 4.35
C ASP A 64 -13.13 9.08 4.68
N THR A 65 -12.40 7.99 4.92
CA THR A 65 -10.93 8.01 5.05
C THR A 65 -10.30 8.08 3.66
N SER A 66 -10.51 9.20 2.98
CA SER A 66 -10.07 9.43 1.59
C SER A 66 -9.86 10.93 1.37
N PRO A 67 -8.88 11.36 0.57
CA PRO A 67 -8.70 12.76 0.20
C PRO A 67 -9.75 13.25 -0.81
N PHE A 68 -10.62 12.40 -1.31
CA PHE A 68 -11.62 12.70 -2.35
C PHE A 68 -13.04 12.80 -1.77
N THR A 69 -13.19 13.40 -0.60
CA THR A 69 -14.45 13.46 0.16
C THR A 69 -15.42 14.56 -0.29
N ASP A 70 -14.96 15.52 -1.10
CA ASP A 70 -15.78 16.60 -1.61
C ASP A 70 -16.66 16.14 -2.78
N SER A 71 -17.92 16.57 -2.78
CA SER A 71 -18.88 16.26 -3.86
C SER A 71 -18.42 16.72 -5.26
N ARG A 72 -17.49 17.69 -5.34
CA ARG A 72 -16.85 18.12 -6.60
C ARG A 72 -16.00 17.02 -7.24
N HIS A 73 -15.58 16.02 -6.47
CA HIS A 73 -14.81 14.88 -6.97
C HIS A 73 -15.69 13.78 -7.58
N ARG A 74 -17.01 13.91 -7.52
CA ARG A 74 -17.92 12.94 -8.14
C ARG A 74 -17.61 12.76 -9.62
N GLU A 75 -17.66 11.51 -10.06
CA GLU A 75 -17.28 11.02 -11.40
C GLU A 75 -15.78 11.11 -11.74
N TRP A 76 -14.94 11.64 -10.86
CA TRP A 76 -13.50 11.59 -11.08
C TRP A 76 -12.99 10.14 -11.02
N ILE A 77 -11.87 9.92 -11.69
CA ILE A 77 -11.17 8.63 -11.71
C ILE A 77 -9.91 8.75 -10.86
N VAL A 78 -9.76 7.83 -9.94
CA VAL A 78 -8.55 7.69 -9.11
C VAL A 78 -7.80 6.44 -9.55
N ALA A 79 -6.58 6.61 -10.03
CA ALA A 79 -5.63 5.54 -10.24
C ALA A 79 -4.80 5.38 -8.97
N ALA A 80 -4.95 4.27 -8.27
CA ALA A 80 -4.21 3.93 -7.05
C ALA A 80 -3.12 2.92 -7.37
N THR A 81 -1.87 3.32 -7.21
CA THR A 81 -0.68 2.52 -7.53
C THR A 81 0.04 2.09 -6.27
N LYS A 82 0.41 0.80 -6.16
CA LYS A 82 1.29 0.28 -5.13
C LYS A 82 2.38 -0.59 -5.73
N GLY A 83 3.54 -0.63 -5.11
CA GLY A 83 4.67 -1.43 -5.60
C GLY A 83 5.97 -1.17 -4.85
N ALA A 84 7.10 -1.57 -5.46
CA ALA A 84 8.42 -1.29 -4.92
C ALA A 84 8.60 0.23 -4.74
N PRO A 85 9.05 0.70 -3.56
CA PRO A 85 9.07 2.13 -3.23
C PRO A 85 9.87 2.98 -4.20
N ASP A 86 11.03 2.50 -4.63
CA ASP A 86 11.91 3.15 -5.62
C ASP A 86 11.20 3.32 -6.96
N ILE A 87 10.57 2.26 -7.45
CA ILE A 87 9.84 2.25 -8.73
C ILE A 87 8.62 3.17 -8.69
N VAL A 88 7.80 3.08 -7.64
CA VAL A 88 6.62 3.94 -7.50
C VAL A 88 7.03 5.41 -7.39
N LEU A 89 8.09 5.69 -6.64
CA LEU A 89 8.58 7.04 -6.43
C LEU A 89 9.10 7.68 -7.73
N GLU A 90 9.70 6.91 -8.65
CA GLU A 90 10.13 7.39 -9.96
C GLU A 90 8.98 7.93 -10.82
N LEU A 91 7.78 7.36 -10.66
CA LEU A 91 6.58 7.77 -11.38
C LEU A 91 5.92 9.01 -10.78
N CYS A 92 6.39 9.46 -9.60
CA CYS A 92 5.79 10.56 -8.87
C CYS A 92 6.43 11.91 -9.20
N THR A 93 5.56 12.91 -9.37
CA THR A 93 5.92 14.33 -9.51
C THR A 93 5.56 15.15 -8.27
N HIS A 94 4.70 14.60 -7.40
CA HIS A 94 4.19 15.25 -6.21
C HIS A 94 4.20 14.31 -5.00
N VAL A 95 4.08 14.92 -3.81
CA VAL A 95 3.87 14.24 -2.53
C VAL A 95 2.63 14.81 -1.86
N GLN A 96 1.82 13.96 -1.26
CA GLN A 96 0.73 14.35 -0.38
C GLN A 96 1.26 14.56 1.04
N ARG A 97 0.89 15.66 1.67
CA ARG A 97 1.17 15.94 3.07
C ARG A 97 0.03 15.43 3.96
N MET A 98 0.30 15.40 5.27
CA MET A 98 -0.68 14.98 6.29
C MET A 98 -1.92 15.88 6.40
N ASP A 99 -1.86 17.10 5.88
CA ASP A 99 -2.95 18.04 5.77
C ASP A 99 -3.71 17.94 4.43
N ASP A 100 -3.53 16.84 3.71
CA ASP A 100 -4.07 16.55 2.38
C ASP A 100 -3.62 17.53 1.28
N THR A 101 -2.66 18.40 1.55
CA THR A 101 -2.10 19.25 0.52
C THR A 101 -1.11 18.48 -0.36
N ARG A 102 -1.18 18.77 -1.66
CA ARG A 102 -0.28 18.23 -2.66
C ARG A 102 0.83 19.22 -2.97
N VAL A 103 2.09 18.79 -2.84
CA VAL A 103 3.26 19.62 -3.12
C VAL A 103 4.18 18.95 -4.15
N PRO A 104 4.96 19.70 -4.94
CA PRO A 104 5.96 19.12 -5.84
C PRO A 104 6.96 18.24 -5.10
N LEU A 105 7.29 17.09 -5.65
CA LEU A 105 8.30 16.17 -5.12
C LEU A 105 9.70 16.70 -5.45
N THR A 106 10.38 17.24 -4.45
CA THR A 106 11.74 17.74 -4.60
C THR A 106 12.78 16.60 -4.54
N PRO A 107 14.00 16.79 -5.11
CA PRO A 107 15.09 15.82 -4.98
C PRO A 107 15.41 15.48 -3.52
N GLU A 108 15.31 16.46 -2.63
CA GLU A 108 15.52 16.30 -1.19
C GLU A 108 14.47 15.35 -0.57
N MET A 109 13.18 15.58 -0.84
CA MET A 109 12.09 14.71 -0.38
C MET A 109 12.26 13.28 -0.91
N ARG A 110 12.63 13.14 -2.21
CA ARG A 110 12.90 11.82 -2.80
C ARG A 110 13.99 11.08 -2.04
N ARG A 111 15.10 11.72 -1.73
CA ARG A 111 16.19 11.14 -0.95
C ARG A 111 15.71 10.69 0.43
N GLN A 112 14.99 11.55 1.16
CA GLN A 112 14.47 11.25 2.50
C GLN A 112 13.50 10.04 2.50
N ILE A 113 12.66 9.91 1.48
CA ILE A 113 11.76 8.77 1.32
C ILE A 113 12.55 7.49 1.10
N LEU A 114 13.56 7.50 0.22
CA LEU A 114 14.42 6.33 -0.04
C LEU A 114 15.27 5.94 1.17
N GLU A 115 15.79 6.91 1.92
CA GLU A 115 16.50 6.65 3.18
C GLU A 115 15.56 6.02 4.23
N THR A 116 14.31 6.48 4.28
CA THR A 116 13.29 5.89 5.16
C THR A 116 12.95 4.46 4.74
N ASN A 117 12.80 4.21 3.44
CA ASN A 117 12.62 2.86 2.90
C ASN A 117 13.79 1.93 3.32
N SER A 118 15.03 2.39 3.18
CA SER A 118 16.22 1.61 3.57
C SER A 118 16.21 1.27 5.06
N ARG A 119 15.91 2.24 5.93
CA ARG A 119 15.80 2.01 7.38
C ARG A 119 14.69 1.02 7.74
N MET A 120 13.57 1.04 7.04
CA MET A 120 12.49 0.07 7.23
C MET A 120 12.93 -1.33 6.78
N ALA A 121 13.63 -1.44 5.66
CA ALA A 121 14.17 -2.71 5.16
C ALA A 121 15.23 -3.31 6.11
N GLU A 122 16.08 -2.49 6.73
CA GLU A 122 17.04 -2.91 7.77
C GLU A 122 16.35 -3.52 9.00
N GLN A 123 15.08 -3.18 9.25
CA GLN A 123 14.25 -3.77 10.29
C GLN A 123 13.51 -5.04 9.81
N ALA A 124 13.92 -5.62 8.69
CA ALA A 124 13.29 -6.79 8.06
C ALA A 124 11.81 -6.56 7.69
N LEU A 125 11.42 -5.31 7.42
CA LEU A 125 10.10 -5.00 6.90
C LEU A 125 10.07 -5.19 5.38
N ARG A 126 9.00 -5.82 4.88
CA ARG A 126 8.62 -5.68 3.47
C ARG A 126 7.98 -4.31 3.29
N VAL A 127 8.53 -3.48 2.42
CA VAL A 127 8.04 -2.11 2.23
C VAL A 127 7.36 -1.97 0.88
N LEU A 128 6.19 -1.34 0.86
CA LEU A 128 5.51 -0.91 -0.34
C LEU A 128 5.42 0.62 -0.38
N GLY A 129 5.64 1.19 -1.55
CA GLY A 129 5.27 2.56 -1.86
C GLY A 129 3.84 2.63 -2.38
N VAL A 130 3.11 3.67 -1.98
CA VAL A 130 1.74 3.93 -2.43
C VAL A 130 1.66 5.33 -3.02
N ALA A 131 1.02 5.43 -4.16
CA ALA A 131 0.80 6.68 -4.88
C ALA A 131 -0.56 6.67 -5.57
N TYR A 132 -1.05 7.85 -5.97
CA TYR A 132 -2.26 7.96 -6.75
C TYR A 132 -2.15 9.04 -7.84
N ARG A 133 -3.03 8.96 -8.82
CA ARG A 133 -3.33 10.04 -9.76
C ARG A 133 -4.83 10.22 -9.86
N VAL A 134 -5.25 11.46 -10.12
CA VAL A 134 -6.66 11.82 -10.31
C VAL A 134 -6.85 12.39 -11.69
N ASP A 135 -7.80 11.84 -12.41
CA ASP A 135 -8.23 12.32 -13.72
C ASP A 135 -9.73 12.66 -13.65
N ARG A 136 -10.15 13.72 -14.38
CA ARG A 136 -11.57 14.10 -14.46
C ARG A 136 -12.35 13.18 -15.39
N GLU A 137 -11.66 12.56 -16.33
CA GLU A 137 -12.23 11.66 -17.33
C GLU A 137 -11.43 10.35 -17.32
N PRO A 138 -12.08 9.22 -17.60
CA PRO A 138 -11.36 7.97 -17.73
C PRO A 138 -10.38 8.06 -18.92
N PRO A 139 -9.19 7.44 -18.80
CA PRO A 139 -8.28 7.35 -19.92
C PRO A 139 -8.94 6.60 -21.09
N ALA A 140 -8.63 6.99 -22.32
CA ALA A 140 -9.16 6.34 -23.51
C ALA A 140 -8.76 4.85 -23.57
N GLU A 141 -7.58 4.53 -23.06
CA GLU A 141 -7.08 3.18 -22.91
C GLU A 141 -6.37 3.06 -21.56
N VAL A 142 -6.60 1.96 -20.85
CA VAL A 142 -5.96 1.68 -19.56
C VAL A 142 -4.69 0.86 -19.79
N THR A 143 -3.56 1.55 -19.90
CA THR A 143 -2.23 0.96 -20.02
C THR A 143 -1.31 1.53 -18.94
N PRO A 144 -0.20 0.86 -18.62
CA PRO A 144 0.80 1.43 -17.70
C PRO A 144 1.24 2.85 -18.10
N GLU A 145 1.48 3.08 -19.38
CA GLU A 145 1.95 4.36 -19.91
C GLU A 145 0.91 5.47 -19.78
N SER A 146 -0.37 5.12 -19.86
CA SER A 146 -1.47 6.08 -19.78
C SER A 146 -1.79 6.50 -18.35
N VAL A 147 -1.66 5.59 -17.36
CA VAL A 147 -2.10 5.83 -15.97
C VAL A 147 -0.98 5.89 -14.94
N GLU A 148 0.13 5.18 -15.14
CA GLU A 148 1.24 5.10 -14.18
C GLU A 148 2.29 6.21 -14.42
N ARG A 149 1.85 7.46 -14.41
CA ARG A 149 2.70 8.64 -14.59
C ARG A 149 2.12 9.84 -13.84
N ASP A 150 2.97 10.82 -13.55
CA ASP A 150 2.58 12.06 -12.85
C ASP A 150 1.85 11.78 -11.52
N LEU A 151 2.26 10.72 -10.83
CA LEU A 151 1.62 10.29 -9.60
C LEU A 151 1.93 11.25 -8.45
N THR A 152 1.07 11.20 -7.44
CA THR A 152 1.27 11.82 -6.13
C THR A 152 1.62 10.71 -5.13
N PHE A 153 2.82 10.76 -4.59
CA PHE A 153 3.27 9.82 -3.56
C PHE A 153 2.53 10.07 -2.24
N VAL A 154 2.00 9.01 -1.64
CA VAL A 154 1.26 9.08 -0.36
C VAL A 154 2.14 8.68 0.81
N GLY A 155 2.88 7.57 0.67
CA GLY A 155 3.69 7.07 1.77
C GLY A 155 4.25 5.67 1.55
N LEU A 156 4.89 5.17 2.62
CA LEU A 156 5.45 3.83 2.70
C LEU A 156 4.62 2.98 3.67
N PHE A 157 4.35 1.74 3.28
CA PHE A 157 3.78 0.71 4.15
C PHE A 157 4.85 -0.33 4.46
N GLY A 158 5.22 -0.45 5.75
CA GLY A 158 6.07 -1.52 6.23
C GLY A 158 5.24 -2.67 6.80
N MET A 159 5.51 -3.88 6.34
CA MET A 159 4.85 -5.10 6.78
C MET A 159 5.89 -6.07 7.33
N ILE A 160 5.53 -6.79 8.39
CA ILE A 160 6.34 -7.86 8.95
C ILE A 160 5.44 -9.08 9.12
N ASP A 161 5.99 -10.25 8.79
CA ASP A 161 5.41 -11.52 9.22
C ASP A 161 6.10 -11.93 10.54
N PRO A 162 5.45 -11.73 11.69
CA PRO A 162 6.08 -12.04 12.98
C PRO A 162 6.30 -13.54 13.09
N GLY A 163 7.50 -13.92 13.51
CA GLY A 163 7.81 -15.31 13.83
C GLY A 163 6.82 -15.87 14.86
N ARG A 164 6.41 -17.11 14.71
CA ARG A 164 5.50 -17.77 15.66
C ARG A 164 6.12 -17.78 17.05
N PRO A 165 5.40 -17.42 18.12
CA PRO A 165 5.94 -17.32 19.48
C PRO A 165 6.58 -18.60 20.01
N GLU A 166 6.13 -19.76 19.52
CA GLU A 166 6.66 -21.06 19.90
C GLU A 166 8.02 -21.41 19.26
N VAL A 167 8.42 -20.72 18.19
CA VAL A 167 9.64 -21.04 17.44
C VAL A 167 10.93 -20.73 18.22
N PRO A 168 11.10 -19.55 18.86
CA PRO A 168 12.32 -19.26 19.64
C PRO A 168 12.60 -20.29 20.75
N PRO A 169 11.63 -20.67 21.62
CA PRO A 169 11.87 -21.69 22.64
C PRO A 169 12.13 -23.09 22.03
N ALA A 170 11.51 -23.45 20.92
CA ALA A 170 11.76 -24.71 20.22
C ALA A 170 13.18 -24.78 19.69
N ILE A 171 13.69 -23.72 19.06
CA ILE A 171 15.08 -23.62 18.59
C ILE A 171 16.07 -23.70 19.77
N GLN A 172 15.78 -23.05 20.88
CA GLN A 172 16.64 -23.15 22.08
C GLN A 172 16.70 -24.58 22.61
N THR A 173 15.57 -25.29 22.65
CA THR A 173 15.49 -26.68 23.08
C THR A 173 16.29 -27.58 22.15
N ALA A 174 16.15 -27.43 20.83
CA ALA A 174 16.92 -28.14 19.84
C ALA A 174 18.44 -27.93 20.01
N ARG A 175 18.86 -26.68 20.20
CA ARG A 175 20.28 -26.35 20.44
C ARG A 175 20.82 -27.01 21.71
N ARG A 176 20.05 -27.02 22.81
CA ARG A 176 20.43 -27.70 24.06
C ARG A 176 20.59 -29.23 23.88
N ALA A 177 19.79 -29.80 22.98
CA ALA A 177 19.89 -31.22 22.59
C ALA A 177 21.00 -31.52 21.57
N GLY A 178 21.84 -30.53 21.22
CA GLY A 178 22.90 -30.68 20.24
C GLY A 178 22.43 -30.67 18.77
N ILE A 179 21.16 -30.38 18.51
CA ILE A 179 20.60 -30.34 17.16
C ILE A 179 20.90 -28.95 16.52
N ARG A 180 21.54 -29.00 15.36
CA ARG A 180 21.78 -27.80 14.55
C ARG A 180 20.56 -27.53 13.65
N THR A 181 19.90 -26.39 13.87
CA THR A 181 18.82 -25.93 12.99
C THR A 181 19.41 -25.23 11.77
N VAL A 182 18.89 -25.55 10.58
CA VAL A 182 19.26 -24.90 9.32
C VAL A 182 17.99 -24.41 8.65
N MET A 183 17.98 -23.15 8.26
CA MET A 183 16.90 -22.58 7.46
C MET A 183 17.22 -22.82 5.97
N ILE A 184 16.26 -23.38 5.24
CA ILE A 184 16.32 -23.54 3.80
C ILE A 184 15.17 -22.71 3.24
N THR A 185 15.47 -21.77 2.34
CA THR A 185 14.48 -20.92 1.67
C THR A 185 14.69 -20.97 0.17
N GLY A 186 13.60 -20.82 -0.58
CA GLY A 186 13.62 -20.80 -2.05
C GLY A 186 13.74 -19.38 -2.63
N ASP A 187 13.85 -18.37 -1.77
CA ASP A 187 14.04 -16.97 -2.17
C ASP A 187 15.52 -16.65 -2.44
#